data_2558e7b7b81c590aae39dbab5ef1dfc3
#
_entry.id   2558e7b7b81c590aae39dbab5ef1dfc3
#
_cell.length_a   1.000
_cell.length_b   1.000
_cell.length_c   1.000
_cell.angle_alpha   90.00
_cell.angle_beta   90.00
_cell.angle_gamma   90.00
#
_symmetry.space_group_name_H-M   'P 1'
#
loop_
_entity.id
_entity.type
_entity.pdbx_description
1 polymer ?
#
loop_
_entity_poly.entity_id
_entity_poly.type
_entity_poly.pdbx_seq_one_letter_code
_entity_poly.pdbx_strand_id
1 'polypeptide(L)'
;MGFGAGGDDYLAKPFSYNELISRSKALIRRYQVYKGKNESCNQSINSASVNPTADPIASTSNASDSRHRILLFHNLEINQTVREVHKNGQLLDLTETEYSMLELLVANRHQTFSAQRLFESVWQEPYYYGANNTVTVHIRNLRSKVEDNPGNPELIKTVWGKGYRCD
;
A
#
# COMPACT_ATOMS: atom_id res chain seq x y z
N MET A 1 5.40 -35.94 -10.40
CA MET A 1 5.19 -36.07 -8.95
C MET A 1 5.81 -34.84 -8.27
N GLY A 2 5.01 -33.81 -7.96
CA GLY A 2 5.51 -32.51 -7.46
C GLY A 2 5.01 -32.08 -6.08
N PHE A 3 4.09 -32.83 -5.46
CA PHE A 3 3.48 -32.43 -4.19
C PHE A 3 4.23 -32.93 -2.93
N GLY A 4 5.23 -33.77 -3.09
CA GLY A 4 6.00 -34.30 -1.95
C GLY A 4 7.03 -33.35 -1.34
N ALA A 5 7.23 -32.16 -1.93
CA ALA A 5 8.19 -31.15 -1.47
C ALA A 5 7.52 -29.87 -0.93
N GLY A 6 6.24 -29.93 -0.54
CA GLY A 6 5.53 -28.77 0.03
C GLY A 6 5.00 -27.75 -0.97
N GLY A 7 4.74 -28.18 -2.20
CA GLY A 7 4.11 -27.31 -3.20
C GLY A 7 2.59 -27.28 -3.06
N ASP A 8 1.99 -26.10 -2.91
CA ASP A 8 0.54 -25.92 -2.77
C ASP A 8 -0.22 -25.89 -4.12
N ASP A 9 0.50 -25.71 -5.24
CA ASP A 9 -0.06 -25.71 -6.58
C ASP A 9 0.99 -26.09 -7.63
N TYR A 10 0.54 -26.57 -8.80
CA TYR A 10 1.40 -26.95 -9.91
C TYR A 10 0.95 -26.27 -11.20
N LEU A 11 1.91 -25.65 -11.89
CA LEU A 11 1.68 -24.99 -13.17
C LEU A 11 2.50 -25.69 -14.26
N ALA A 12 1.80 -26.34 -15.20
CA ALA A 12 2.45 -27.01 -16.33
C ALA A 12 2.93 -26.00 -17.39
N LYS A 13 4.12 -26.20 -17.93
CA LYS A 13 4.61 -25.42 -19.08
C LYS A 13 4.09 -26.03 -20.39
N PRO A 14 3.67 -25.21 -21.39
CA PRO A 14 3.57 -23.75 -21.39
C PRO A 14 2.35 -23.23 -20.62
N PHE A 15 2.49 -22.14 -19.86
CA PHE A 15 1.41 -21.48 -19.16
C PHE A 15 1.23 -20.03 -19.63
N SER A 16 0.00 -19.56 -19.61
CA SER A 16 -0.30 -18.17 -19.96
C SER A 16 -0.08 -17.24 -18.75
N TYR A 17 0.23 -15.97 -19.03
CA TYR A 17 0.33 -14.92 -18.00
C TYR A 17 -0.97 -14.83 -17.16
N ASN A 18 -2.14 -14.92 -17.82
CA ASN A 18 -3.43 -14.84 -17.13
C ASN A 18 -3.66 -16.04 -16.18
N GLU A 19 -3.20 -17.23 -16.57
CA GLU A 19 -3.30 -18.43 -15.73
C GLU A 19 -2.43 -18.28 -14.48
N LEU A 20 -1.19 -17.80 -14.63
CA LEU A 20 -0.29 -17.52 -13.52
C LEU A 20 -0.91 -16.53 -12.53
N ILE A 21 -1.42 -15.41 -13.03
CA ILE A 21 -2.06 -14.37 -12.21
C ILE A 21 -3.30 -14.93 -11.49
N SER A 22 -4.14 -15.68 -12.16
CA SER A 22 -5.38 -16.24 -11.58
C SER A 22 -5.07 -17.22 -10.43
N ARG A 23 -4.08 -18.08 -10.62
CA ARG A 23 -3.64 -19.04 -9.60
C ARG A 23 -2.98 -18.33 -8.41
N SER A 24 -2.12 -17.35 -8.67
CA SER A 24 -1.49 -16.54 -7.62
C SER A 24 -2.53 -15.80 -6.76
N LYS A 25 -3.53 -15.18 -7.38
CA LYS A 25 -4.65 -14.54 -6.66
C LYS A 25 -5.46 -15.52 -5.82
N ALA A 26 -5.70 -16.74 -6.33
CA ALA A 26 -6.41 -17.78 -5.59
C ALA A 26 -5.63 -18.25 -4.35
N LEU A 27 -4.31 -18.41 -4.46
CA LEU A 27 -3.43 -18.75 -3.34
C LEU A 27 -3.39 -17.66 -2.28
N ILE A 28 -3.23 -16.39 -2.68
CA ILE A 28 -3.24 -15.24 -1.77
C ILE A 28 -4.57 -15.16 -1.03
N ARG A 29 -5.71 -15.28 -1.73
CA ARG A 29 -7.03 -15.26 -1.08
C ARG A 29 -7.19 -16.39 -0.07
N ARG A 30 -6.72 -17.60 -0.40
CA ARG A 30 -6.74 -18.73 0.52
C ARG A 30 -5.91 -18.45 1.77
N TYR A 31 -4.70 -17.94 1.60
CA TYR A 31 -3.81 -17.56 2.70
C TYR A 31 -4.46 -16.52 3.64
N GLN A 32 -5.07 -15.49 3.08
CA GLN A 32 -5.75 -14.44 3.87
C GLN A 32 -6.95 -14.99 4.65
N VAL A 33 -7.73 -15.88 4.06
CA VAL A 33 -8.87 -16.53 4.74
C VAL A 33 -8.40 -17.44 5.89
N TYR A 34 -7.31 -18.17 5.70
CA TYR A 34 -6.76 -19.02 6.78
C TYR A 34 -6.12 -18.20 7.90
N LYS A 35 -5.43 -17.11 7.59
CA LYS A 35 -4.85 -16.21 8.59
C LYS A 35 -5.94 -15.54 9.44
N GLY A 36 -7.05 -15.12 8.84
CA GLY A 36 -8.19 -14.55 9.56
C GLY A 36 -8.93 -15.52 10.48
N LYS A 37 -8.85 -16.84 10.24
CA LYS A 37 -9.44 -17.85 11.12
C LYS A 37 -8.61 -18.17 12.36
N ASN A 38 -7.31 -17.94 12.32
CA ASN A 38 -6.44 -18.18 13.47
C ASN A 38 -6.48 -17.07 14.53
N GLU A 39 -7.01 -15.90 14.19
CA GLU A 39 -7.19 -14.80 15.15
C GLU A 39 -8.56 -14.80 15.84
N SER A 40 -9.53 -15.62 15.37
CA SER A 40 -10.90 -15.66 15.89
C SER A 40 -11.15 -16.73 16.96
N CYS A 41 -10.14 -17.50 17.39
CA CYS A 41 -10.34 -18.59 18.36
C CYS A 41 -9.94 -18.28 19.80
N ASN A 42 -9.83 -17.00 20.19
CA ASN A 42 -9.46 -16.71 21.58
C ASN A 42 -10.28 -15.57 22.22
N GLN A 43 -11.61 -15.60 22.04
CA GLN A 43 -12.49 -14.87 22.99
C GLN A 43 -13.92 -15.45 22.96
N SER A 44 -14.15 -16.42 23.81
CA SER A 44 -15.46 -16.70 24.35
C SER A 44 -15.26 -17.29 25.74
N ILE A 45 -15.59 -16.56 26.71
CA ILE A 45 -16.30 -16.86 27.96
C ILE A 45 -16.14 -15.66 28.91
N ASN A 46 -17.18 -14.86 29.10
CA ASN A 46 -17.90 -14.81 30.34
C ASN A 46 -19.07 -13.79 30.25
N SER A 47 -20.23 -14.35 30.48
CA SER A 47 -21.51 -13.70 30.68
C SER A 47 -21.57 -13.03 32.06
N ALA A 48 -22.27 -11.93 32.16
CA ALA A 48 -23.39 -11.68 33.08
C ALA A 48 -23.49 -10.19 33.41
N SER A 49 -24.55 -9.58 32.90
CA SER A 49 -25.65 -8.97 33.65
C SER A 49 -25.34 -7.82 34.62
N VAL A 50 -25.82 -6.62 34.37
CA VAL A 50 -26.94 -5.90 35.01
C VAL A 50 -26.92 -4.41 34.62
N ASN A 51 -28.03 -3.89 34.11
CA ASN A 51 -28.42 -2.47 34.02
C ASN A 51 -29.03 -2.01 35.37
N PRO A 52 -29.52 -0.76 35.58
CA PRO A 52 -29.18 0.56 35.01
C PRO A 52 -29.09 1.67 36.10
N THR A 53 -28.68 2.89 35.78
CA THR A 53 -29.35 4.17 36.16
C THR A 53 -28.52 5.42 35.82
N ALA A 54 -29.22 6.29 35.07
CA ALA A 54 -29.29 7.77 35.14
C ALA A 54 -28.03 8.66 35.15
N ASP A 55 -27.84 9.36 34.05
CA ASP A 55 -27.69 10.81 33.73
C ASP A 55 -27.02 11.80 34.71
N PRO A 56 -26.69 13.00 34.19
CA PRO A 56 -25.80 13.41 33.08
C PRO A 56 -24.70 14.38 33.59
N ILE A 57 -23.81 14.82 32.80
CA ILE A 57 -23.30 16.21 32.68
C ILE A 57 -21.94 16.24 31.97
N ALA A 58 -21.99 16.94 30.87
CA ALA A 58 -21.01 17.87 30.31
C ALA A 58 -19.62 17.38 29.87
N SER A 59 -19.50 17.47 28.58
CA SER A 59 -18.38 18.13 27.89
C SER A 59 -16.99 17.55 28.08
N THR A 60 -16.55 16.80 27.14
CA THR A 60 -15.50 17.33 26.26
C THR A 60 -15.37 16.41 25.06
N SER A 61 -15.71 16.96 23.93
CA SER A 61 -15.40 16.53 22.60
C SER A 61 -14.03 15.88 22.51
N ASN A 62 -14.00 14.57 22.43
CA ASN A 62 -13.03 13.86 21.63
C ASN A 62 -13.80 12.90 20.73
N ALA A 63 -14.61 13.50 19.85
CA ALA A 63 -14.93 12.86 18.61
C ALA A 63 -13.58 12.54 17.95
N SER A 64 -13.18 11.29 18.02
CA SER A 64 -12.16 10.73 17.18
C SER A 64 -12.63 10.96 15.74
N ASP A 65 -12.18 12.10 15.28
CA ASP A 65 -12.31 12.60 13.94
C ASP A 65 -11.70 11.56 12.99
N SER A 66 -12.56 10.69 12.51
CA SER A 66 -12.27 9.87 11.32
C SER A 66 -12.24 10.79 10.10
N ARG A 67 -11.51 11.93 10.24
CA ARG A 67 -11.25 12.82 9.14
C ARG A 67 -10.51 12.01 8.10
N HIS A 68 -11.10 11.93 6.96
CA HIS A 68 -10.44 11.54 5.73
C HIS A 68 -9.06 12.19 5.75
N ARG A 69 -8.01 11.40 5.97
CA ARG A 69 -6.64 11.91 5.91
C ARG A 69 -6.33 12.18 4.45
N ILE A 70 -6.62 13.41 4.04
CA ILE A 70 -6.29 13.89 2.70
C ILE A 70 -4.96 14.61 2.80
N LEU A 71 -3.96 14.10 2.09
CA LEU A 71 -2.69 14.79 1.90
C LEU A 71 -2.79 15.61 0.61
N LEU A 72 -2.67 16.92 0.74
CA LEU A 72 -2.60 17.82 -0.41
C LEU A 72 -1.13 18.03 -0.78
N PHE A 73 -0.81 17.80 -2.05
CA PHE A 73 0.53 17.96 -2.58
C PHE A 73 0.48 18.50 -4.01
N HIS A 74 0.81 19.79 -4.18
CA HIS A 74 0.65 20.51 -5.43
C HIS A 74 -0.79 20.39 -5.97
N ASN A 75 -0.96 19.75 -7.13
CA ASN A 75 -2.25 19.48 -7.77
C ASN A 75 -2.78 18.05 -7.48
N LEU A 76 -2.17 17.36 -6.51
CA LEU A 76 -2.57 16.02 -6.09
C LEU A 76 -3.31 16.05 -4.75
N GLU A 77 -4.41 15.34 -4.67
CA GLU A 77 -5.18 15.04 -3.47
C GLU A 77 -5.08 13.54 -3.20
N ILE A 78 -4.41 13.17 -2.12
CA ILE A 78 -4.17 11.77 -1.74
C ILE A 78 -5.08 11.44 -0.57
N ASN A 79 -6.12 10.64 -0.81
CA ASN A 79 -7.01 10.16 0.23
C ASN A 79 -6.47 8.86 0.82
N GLN A 80 -5.94 8.94 2.04
CA GLN A 80 -5.32 7.79 2.73
C GLN A 80 -6.36 6.77 3.22
N THR A 81 -7.63 7.17 3.36
CA THR A 81 -8.68 6.27 3.85
C THR A 81 -9.14 5.30 2.78
N VAL A 82 -9.42 5.82 1.57
CA VAL A 82 -9.88 5.01 0.43
C VAL A 82 -8.75 4.64 -0.52
N ARG A 83 -7.52 5.15 -0.28
CA ARG A 83 -6.33 4.92 -1.10
C ARG A 83 -6.49 5.36 -2.56
N GLU A 84 -7.09 6.51 -2.73
CA GLU A 84 -7.32 7.15 -4.03
C GLU A 84 -6.48 8.42 -4.15
N VAL A 85 -6.07 8.71 -5.39
CA VAL A 85 -5.31 9.91 -5.72
C VAL A 85 -6.05 10.64 -6.84
N HIS A 86 -6.31 11.92 -6.62
CA HIS A 86 -6.87 12.80 -7.64
C HIS A 86 -5.82 13.82 -8.08
N LYS A 87 -5.75 14.08 -9.37
CA LYS A 87 -4.94 15.13 -9.97
C LYS A 87 -5.86 16.14 -10.65
N ASN A 88 -5.86 17.40 -10.20
CA ASN A 88 -6.78 18.41 -10.68
C ASN A 88 -8.26 17.97 -10.61
N GLY A 89 -8.65 17.23 -9.56
CA GLY A 89 -10.00 16.69 -9.40
C GLY A 89 -10.31 15.44 -10.22
N GLN A 90 -9.39 14.92 -11.02
CA GLN A 90 -9.56 13.67 -11.78
C GLN A 90 -8.89 12.51 -11.05
N LEU A 91 -9.62 11.40 -10.89
CA LEU A 91 -9.09 10.17 -10.29
C LEU A 91 -7.98 9.60 -11.17
N LEU A 92 -6.83 9.33 -10.54
CA LEU A 92 -5.69 8.64 -11.17
C LEU A 92 -5.79 7.14 -10.94
N ASP A 93 -5.62 6.37 -11.99
CA ASP A 93 -5.50 4.91 -11.92
C ASP A 93 -4.06 4.52 -11.53
N LEU A 94 -3.81 4.43 -10.23
CA LEU A 94 -2.55 3.98 -9.66
C LEU A 94 -2.65 2.52 -9.22
N THR A 95 -1.59 1.76 -9.44
CA THR A 95 -1.45 0.45 -8.82
C THR A 95 -1.18 0.61 -7.32
N GLU A 96 -1.43 -0.43 -6.54
CA GLU A 96 -1.19 -0.44 -5.09
C GLU A 96 0.26 -0.06 -4.73
N THR A 97 1.22 -0.56 -5.52
CA THR A 97 2.64 -0.24 -5.34
C THR A 97 2.94 1.23 -5.65
N GLU A 98 2.38 1.76 -6.74
CA GLU A 98 2.55 3.17 -7.12
C GLU A 98 1.92 4.10 -6.08
N TYR A 99 0.73 3.75 -5.57
CA TYR A 99 0.09 4.47 -4.49
C TYR A 99 0.97 4.50 -3.23
N SER A 100 1.45 3.34 -2.78
CA SER A 100 2.29 3.22 -1.58
C SER A 100 3.60 3.99 -1.71
N MET A 101 4.22 3.99 -2.90
CA MET A 101 5.40 4.80 -3.17
C MET A 101 5.11 6.30 -3.10
N LEU A 102 4.01 6.74 -3.72
CA LEU A 102 3.61 8.15 -3.69
C LEU A 102 3.30 8.61 -2.28
N GLU A 103 2.49 7.85 -1.55
CA GLU A 103 2.13 8.14 -0.16
C GLU A 103 3.36 8.26 0.73
N LEU A 104 4.31 7.32 0.63
CA LEU A 104 5.55 7.33 1.41
C LEU A 104 6.38 8.59 1.12
N LEU A 105 6.54 8.93 -0.15
CA LEU A 105 7.33 10.10 -0.57
C LEU A 105 6.65 11.41 -0.16
N VAL A 106 5.33 11.53 -0.33
CA VAL A 106 4.58 12.75 0.02
C VAL A 106 4.44 12.93 1.52
N ALA A 107 4.26 11.85 2.29
CA ALA A 107 4.23 11.92 3.75
C ALA A 107 5.57 12.36 4.35
N ASN A 108 6.67 12.12 3.63
CA ASN A 108 8.03 12.47 4.06
C ASN A 108 8.69 13.46 3.08
N ARG A 109 8.04 14.61 2.85
CA ARG A 109 8.55 15.65 1.95
C ARG A 109 9.97 16.06 2.32
N HIS A 110 10.76 16.42 1.31
CA HIS A 110 12.15 16.84 1.43
C HIS A 110 13.11 15.75 1.96
N GLN A 111 12.61 14.58 2.33
CA GLN A 111 13.46 13.44 2.70
C GLN A 111 13.85 12.65 1.46
N THR A 112 15.15 12.35 1.33
CA THR A 112 15.65 11.49 0.25
C THR A 112 15.60 10.03 0.67
N PHE A 113 14.94 9.21 -0.14
CA PHE A 113 14.87 7.77 0.03
C PHE A 113 15.78 7.09 -0.97
N SER A 114 16.69 6.25 -0.50
CA SER A 114 17.45 5.36 -1.39
C SER A 114 16.52 4.34 -2.05
N ALA A 115 16.92 3.78 -3.19
CA ALA A 115 16.14 2.73 -3.84
C ALA A 115 15.94 1.52 -2.93
N GLN A 116 16.95 1.18 -2.12
CA GLN A 116 16.84 0.14 -1.11
C GLN A 116 15.74 0.46 -0.09
N ARG A 117 15.78 1.64 0.51
CA ARG A 117 14.79 2.03 1.52
C ARG A 117 13.38 2.11 0.95
N LEU A 118 13.22 2.59 -0.30
CA LEU A 118 11.92 2.56 -0.98
C LEU A 118 11.43 1.13 -1.19
N PHE A 119 12.31 0.25 -1.65
CA PHE A 119 11.95 -1.15 -1.87
C PHE A 119 11.50 -1.81 -0.57
N GLU A 120 12.31 -1.77 0.48
CA GLU A 120 12.02 -2.39 1.77
C GLU A 120 10.74 -1.83 2.41
N SER A 121 10.48 -0.51 2.26
CA SER A 121 9.28 0.13 2.84
C SER A 121 8.00 -0.22 2.09
N VAL A 122 8.05 -0.35 0.76
CA VAL A 122 6.87 -0.55 -0.08
C VAL A 122 6.53 -2.03 -0.26
N TRP A 123 7.53 -2.87 -0.49
CA TRP A 123 7.33 -4.31 -0.67
C TRP A 123 7.39 -5.10 0.63
N GLN A 124 7.93 -4.50 1.70
CA GLN A 124 8.15 -5.15 3.00
C GLN A 124 9.00 -6.43 2.90
N GLU A 125 9.88 -6.46 1.92
CA GLU A 125 10.79 -7.56 1.64
C GLU A 125 12.25 -7.09 1.75
N PRO A 126 13.19 -7.99 2.09
CA PRO A 126 14.59 -7.67 2.08
C PRO A 126 15.07 -7.27 0.69
N TYR A 127 15.90 -6.23 0.64
CA TYR A 127 16.47 -5.77 -0.61
C TYR A 127 17.37 -6.83 -1.26
N TYR A 128 17.21 -7.03 -2.57
CA TYR A 128 18.01 -7.98 -3.35
C TYR A 128 18.66 -7.31 -4.57
N TYR A 129 19.67 -7.99 -5.13
CA TYR A 129 20.32 -7.54 -6.36
C TYR A 129 19.31 -7.50 -7.52
N GLY A 130 19.12 -6.32 -8.10
CA GLY A 130 18.11 -6.09 -9.15
C GLY A 130 16.87 -5.31 -8.71
N ALA A 131 16.57 -5.23 -7.41
CA ALA A 131 15.47 -4.44 -6.89
C ALA A 131 15.54 -2.94 -7.26
N ASN A 132 16.74 -2.41 -7.52
CA ASN A 132 16.92 -1.07 -8.09
C ASN A 132 16.13 -0.87 -9.38
N ASN A 133 16.17 -1.85 -10.28
CA ASN A 133 15.46 -1.76 -11.56
C ASN A 133 13.95 -1.75 -11.33
N THR A 134 13.47 -2.57 -10.39
CA THR A 134 12.05 -2.59 -10.00
C THR A 134 11.60 -1.22 -9.50
N VAL A 135 12.33 -0.62 -8.56
CA VAL A 135 12.03 0.73 -8.05
C VAL A 135 12.06 1.76 -9.18
N THR A 136 13.08 1.73 -10.04
CA THR A 136 13.21 2.69 -11.15
C THR A 136 12.04 2.60 -12.13
N VAL A 137 11.57 1.39 -12.46
CA VAL A 137 10.42 1.18 -13.35
C VAL A 137 9.14 1.76 -12.70
N HIS A 138 8.90 1.46 -11.42
CA HIS A 138 7.73 1.98 -10.73
C HIS A 138 7.76 3.51 -10.57
N ILE A 139 8.92 4.11 -10.27
CA ILE A 139 9.09 5.58 -10.25
C ILE A 139 8.80 6.18 -11.64
N ARG A 140 9.28 5.55 -12.71
CA ARG A 140 9.00 6.00 -14.08
C ARG A 140 7.49 5.96 -14.39
N ASN A 141 6.83 4.85 -14.08
CA ASN A 141 5.39 4.68 -14.28
C ASN A 141 4.60 5.68 -13.42
N LEU A 142 4.98 5.85 -12.16
CA LEU A 142 4.35 6.83 -11.27
C LEU A 142 4.48 8.25 -11.84
N ARG A 143 5.68 8.65 -12.26
CA ARG A 143 5.90 9.96 -12.90
C ARG A 143 5.02 10.17 -14.13
N SER A 144 4.86 9.16 -14.98
CA SER A 144 4.01 9.27 -16.16
C SER A 144 2.54 9.58 -15.85
N LYS A 145 2.09 9.31 -14.62
CA LYS A 145 0.72 9.54 -14.15
C LYS A 145 0.59 10.84 -13.35
N VAL A 146 1.53 11.11 -12.44
CA VAL A 146 1.42 12.25 -11.51
C VAL A 146 2.06 13.54 -12.03
N GLU A 147 3.14 13.46 -12.80
CA GLU A 147 3.83 14.63 -13.35
C GLU A 147 3.09 15.22 -14.55
N ASP A 148 3.26 16.51 -14.78
CA ASP A 148 2.81 17.14 -16.03
C ASP A 148 3.83 16.90 -17.15
N ASN A 149 5.12 16.86 -16.81
CA ASN A 149 6.18 16.50 -17.72
C ASN A 149 7.09 15.41 -17.10
N PRO A 150 6.86 14.13 -17.42
CA PRO A 150 7.65 13.03 -16.88
C PRO A 150 9.16 13.10 -17.20
N GLY A 151 9.54 13.81 -18.28
CA GLY A 151 10.94 14.02 -18.68
C GLY A 151 11.66 15.07 -17.82
N ASN A 152 10.91 15.99 -17.23
CA ASN A 152 11.41 17.00 -16.30
C ASN A 152 10.56 17.00 -15.03
N PRO A 153 10.72 15.99 -14.15
CA PRO A 153 9.85 15.79 -13.01
C PRO A 153 10.06 16.87 -11.93
N GLU A 154 8.96 17.49 -11.49
CA GLU A 154 8.95 18.51 -10.46
C GLU A 154 8.52 17.97 -9.10
N LEU A 155 7.60 17.00 -9.09
CA LEU A 155 7.05 16.40 -7.87
C LEU A 155 8.00 15.36 -7.28
N ILE A 156 8.44 14.41 -8.10
CA ILE A 156 9.31 13.31 -7.68
C ILE A 156 10.70 13.49 -8.30
N LYS A 157 11.61 14.09 -7.58
CA LYS A 157 12.96 14.39 -8.06
C LYS A 157 13.93 13.23 -7.85
N THR A 158 14.87 13.06 -8.78
CA THR A 158 16.01 12.17 -8.60
C THR A 158 17.14 12.94 -7.94
N VAL A 159 17.59 12.46 -6.79
CA VAL A 159 18.81 12.94 -6.14
C VAL A 159 19.94 11.98 -6.53
N TRP A 160 20.77 12.41 -7.47
CA TRP A 160 21.82 11.58 -8.06
C TRP A 160 22.72 10.95 -6.99
N GLY A 161 22.93 9.64 -7.12
CA GLY A 161 23.73 8.85 -6.18
C GLY A 161 23.08 8.63 -4.81
N LYS A 162 21.89 9.20 -4.53
CA LYS A 162 21.22 9.06 -3.23
C LYS A 162 19.83 8.43 -3.31
N GLY A 163 19.07 8.68 -4.40
CA GLY A 163 17.74 8.11 -4.58
C GLY A 163 16.69 9.12 -5.04
N TYR A 164 15.50 9.09 -4.44
CA TYR A 164 14.33 9.85 -4.85
C TYR A 164 13.77 10.69 -3.69
N ARG A 165 13.17 11.81 -4.02
CA ARG A 165 12.59 12.75 -3.05
C ARG A 165 11.37 13.45 -3.65
N CYS A 166 10.35 13.73 -2.82
CA CYS A 166 9.28 14.68 -3.13
C CYS A 166 9.62 16.07 -2.60
N ASP A 167 9.47 17.09 -3.45
CA ASP A 167 9.69 18.51 -3.09
C ASP A 167 8.43 19.32 -3.26
#